data_ecd1512800b3f021cc027f8adbe6c3b9
#
_entry.id   ecd1512800b3f021cc027f8adbe6c3b9
#
_cell.length_a   1.000
_cell.length_b   1.000
_cell.length_c   1.000
_cell.angle_alpha   90.00
_cell.angle_beta   90.00
_cell.angle_gamma   90.00
#
_symmetry.space_group_name_H-M   'P 1'
#
loop_
_entity.id
_entity.type
_entity.pdbx_description
1 polymer ?
#
loop_
_entity_poly.entity_id
_entity_poly.type
_entity_poly.pdbx_seq_one_letter_code
_entity_poly.pdbx_strand_id
1 'polypeptide(L)'
;MQKQKIGLHTAISVVVGSIIGSGIFMKPATMAAQTGSAALLIFVWVAGGILSLFGALIFAEVGAMFPETGGLFLYLKKMYGRFPAFLYGWAAFFVINTAAVAAIAFVCASYSNHFLHLPGLDESTVQSVVLRIPFVGNLYPLDAIGVKALALLFVITLTWVNVVSLSASGKLQLISTLIKVGALTLLVVGILFSGNGEVSNLWMKTANAPSGFEMLRAAMAALTGAFVAYDGWQNIGFMAGEVDNPQKNLPKSIILGVLTCMVVYVLVNIAYAYALPVDVMAKSPLVASDAMAAMLGNTSGSVIAAMIVIVTFGAINGTVMCQARVTEAMGKDGLFFAPAGREHPKSQTPANALWYHCIWACILIMTGSFDMLADMFVFVTWVFIIIACIGLVMLRKKMPEYPRPFRMWLYPWSLVLFTAFALFYVGSTLHYEITAFASGKIKVINSLLGLLITLAGVPFYFYFSRKKPNPVKRIT
;
A
#
# COMPACT_ATOMS: atom_id res chain seq x y z
N MET A 1 14.76 30.42 5.35
CA MET A 1 13.81 29.71 6.22
C MET A 1 14.27 28.27 6.35
N GLN A 2 14.37 27.73 7.56
CA GLN A 2 14.75 26.35 7.81
C GLN A 2 13.65 25.41 7.26
N LYS A 3 14.01 24.41 6.44
CA LYS A 3 13.05 23.48 5.86
C LYS A 3 12.35 22.70 6.99
N GLN A 4 11.02 22.67 7.00
CA GLN A 4 10.27 21.89 8.00
C GLN A 4 10.67 20.41 7.89
N LYS A 5 11.05 19.83 9.02
CA LYS A 5 11.42 18.42 9.13
C LYS A 5 10.44 17.67 10.01
N ILE A 6 10.27 16.40 9.72
CA ILE A 6 9.43 15.47 10.49
C ILE A 6 10.32 14.66 11.44
N GLY A 7 9.93 14.63 12.71
CA GLY A 7 10.62 13.85 13.74
C GLY A 7 10.34 12.35 13.64
N LEU A 8 11.07 11.55 14.43
CA LEU A 8 10.98 10.10 14.46
C LEU A 8 9.54 9.58 14.68
N HIS A 9 8.79 10.14 15.61
CA HIS A 9 7.42 9.68 15.91
C HIS A 9 6.49 9.85 14.70
N THR A 10 6.56 11.00 14.03
CA THR A 10 5.80 11.23 12.80
C THR A 10 6.26 10.28 11.68
N ALA A 11 7.57 10.04 11.56
CA ALA A 11 8.08 9.08 10.57
C ALA A 11 7.57 7.65 10.83
N ILE A 12 7.56 7.19 12.10
CA ILE A 12 6.95 5.90 12.48
C ILE A 12 5.46 5.89 12.14
N SER A 13 4.73 6.96 12.45
CA SER A 13 3.30 7.04 12.16
C SER A 13 2.98 7.02 10.66
N VAL A 14 3.87 7.55 9.82
CA VAL A 14 3.76 7.45 8.36
C VAL A 14 3.91 5.99 7.93
N VAL A 15 4.89 5.25 8.45
CA VAL A 15 5.08 3.82 8.13
C VAL A 15 3.89 3.00 8.60
N VAL A 16 3.54 3.07 9.89
CA VAL A 16 2.40 2.34 10.46
C VAL A 16 1.10 2.72 9.76
N GLY A 17 0.90 4.01 9.53
CA GLY A 17 -0.28 4.53 8.87
C GLY A 17 -0.41 4.14 7.41
N SER A 18 0.70 3.89 6.72
CA SER A 18 0.70 3.39 5.34
C SER A 18 0.46 1.87 5.27
N ILE A 19 0.97 1.11 6.25
CA ILE A 19 0.79 -0.36 6.30
C ILE A 19 -0.63 -0.69 6.77
N ILE A 20 -1.10 -0.12 7.91
CA ILE A 20 -2.42 -0.44 8.44
C ILE A 20 -3.50 0.19 7.55
N GLY A 21 -4.06 -0.61 6.69
CA GLY A 21 -5.14 -0.28 5.76
C GLY A 21 -6.29 -1.28 5.84
N SER A 22 -7.01 -1.47 4.73
CA SER A 22 -8.13 -2.43 4.63
C SER A 22 -7.68 -3.91 4.70
N GLY A 23 -6.40 -4.20 4.45
CA GLY A 23 -5.89 -5.58 4.37
C GLY A 23 -6.16 -6.44 5.60
N ILE A 24 -6.02 -5.87 6.81
CA ILE A 24 -6.26 -6.58 8.08
C ILE A 24 -7.73 -7.00 8.28
N PHE A 25 -8.66 -6.33 7.62
CA PHE A 25 -10.09 -6.66 7.67
C PHE A 25 -10.51 -7.60 6.55
N MET A 26 -9.90 -7.50 5.37
CA MET A 26 -10.33 -8.18 4.15
C MET A 26 -9.63 -9.53 3.92
N LYS A 27 -8.37 -9.66 4.33
CA LYS A 27 -7.55 -10.86 4.04
C LYS A 27 -7.75 -12.05 4.96
N PRO A 28 -8.12 -11.91 6.24
CA PRO A 28 -8.23 -13.04 7.17
C PRO A 28 -9.16 -14.15 6.69
N ALA A 29 -10.32 -13.82 6.08
CA ALA A 29 -11.26 -14.80 5.55
C ALA A 29 -10.64 -15.69 4.45
N THR A 30 -10.08 -15.07 3.44
CA THR A 30 -9.42 -15.78 2.32
C THR A 30 -8.26 -16.62 2.80
N MET A 31 -7.45 -16.09 3.73
CA MET A 31 -6.32 -16.81 4.31
C MET A 31 -6.78 -17.99 5.19
N ALA A 32 -7.87 -17.84 5.95
CA ALA A 32 -8.50 -18.93 6.72
C ALA A 32 -9.01 -20.05 5.79
N ALA A 33 -9.65 -19.68 4.67
CA ALA A 33 -10.09 -20.63 3.66
C ALA A 33 -8.92 -21.40 3.03
N GLN A 34 -7.80 -20.73 2.77
CA GLN A 34 -6.60 -21.34 2.20
C GLN A 34 -5.89 -22.27 3.19
N THR A 35 -5.73 -21.83 4.46
CA THR A 35 -4.97 -22.59 5.47
C THR A 35 -5.75 -23.71 6.12
N GLY A 36 -7.08 -23.56 6.24
CA GLY A 36 -7.94 -24.51 6.94
C GLY A 36 -7.54 -24.77 8.41
N SER A 37 -6.68 -23.94 8.99
CA SER A 37 -6.13 -24.09 10.34
C SER A 37 -5.85 -22.73 10.95
N ALA A 38 -6.39 -22.48 12.15
CA ALA A 38 -6.17 -21.23 12.87
C ALA A 38 -4.68 -21.03 13.24
N ALA A 39 -4.02 -22.08 13.70
CA ALA A 39 -2.59 -22.03 14.04
C ALA A 39 -1.72 -21.73 12.80
N LEU A 40 -2.03 -22.35 11.65
CA LEU A 40 -1.32 -22.09 10.40
C LEU A 40 -1.58 -20.66 9.91
N LEU A 41 -2.81 -20.15 10.03
CA LEU A 41 -3.17 -18.78 9.72
C LEU A 41 -2.31 -17.80 10.54
N ILE A 42 -2.24 -17.96 11.85
CA ILE A 42 -1.44 -17.11 12.74
C ILE A 42 0.05 -17.18 12.36
N PHE A 43 0.56 -18.41 12.13
CA PHE A 43 1.94 -18.58 11.65
C PHE A 43 2.22 -17.82 10.36
N VAL A 44 1.30 -17.82 9.40
CA VAL A 44 1.42 -17.10 8.13
C VAL A 44 1.47 -15.59 8.35
N TRP A 45 0.70 -15.04 9.30
CA TRP A 45 0.79 -13.62 9.65
C TRP A 45 2.15 -13.24 10.25
N VAL A 46 2.71 -14.10 11.11
CA VAL A 46 4.07 -13.90 11.66
C VAL A 46 5.13 -13.98 10.54
N ALA A 47 5.06 -15.03 9.72
CA ALA A 47 6.00 -15.23 8.62
C ALA A 47 5.94 -14.10 7.59
N GLY A 48 4.73 -13.63 7.24
CA GLY A 48 4.51 -12.49 6.36
C GLY A 48 5.11 -11.19 6.92
N GLY A 49 4.96 -10.97 8.24
CA GLY A 49 5.58 -9.83 8.92
C GLY A 49 7.11 -9.88 8.89
N ILE A 50 7.71 -11.06 9.12
CA ILE A 50 9.17 -11.26 9.05
C ILE A 50 9.68 -11.05 7.62
N LEU A 51 8.99 -11.60 6.62
CA LEU A 51 9.36 -11.39 5.22
C LEU A 51 9.25 -9.91 4.82
N SER A 52 8.17 -9.24 5.24
CA SER A 52 8.01 -7.80 5.00
C SER A 52 9.10 -6.98 5.70
N LEU A 53 9.52 -7.38 6.90
CA LEU A 53 10.66 -6.76 7.56
C LEU A 53 11.94 -6.92 6.75
N PHE A 54 12.20 -8.09 6.15
CA PHE A 54 13.36 -8.28 5.29
C PHE A 54 13.33 -7.36 4.07
N GLY A 55 12.18 -7.18 3.43
CA GLY A 55 12.00 -6.20 2.37
C GLY A 55 12.25 -4.77 2.84
N ALA A 56 11.72 -4.42 3.99
CA ALA A 56 11.87 -3.11 4.61
C ALA A 56 13.34 -2.78 4.95
N LEU A 57 14.14 -3.77 5.35
CA LEU A 57 15.59 -3.60 5.63
C LEU A 57 16.38 -3.19 4.38
N ILE A 58 15.96 -3.60 3.18
CA ILE A 58 16.58 -3.17 1.91
C ILE A 58 16.43 -1.66 1.76
N PHE A 59 15.22 -1.15 1.96
CA PHE A 59 14.93 0.27 1.85
C PHE A 59 15.53 1.08 3.00
N ALA A 60 15.63 0.48 4.18
CA ALA A 60 16.32 1.09 5.33
C ALA A 60 17.83 1.29 5.03
N GLU A 61 18.50 0.30 4.42
CA GLU A 61 19.92 0.42 4.03
C GLU A 61 20.10 1.48 2.95
N VAL A 62 19.36 1.36 1.84
CA VAL A 62 19.52 2.27 0.71
C VAL A 62 19.08 3.69 1.06
N GLY A 63 18.00 3.83 1.85
CA GLY A 63 17.54 5.13 2.32
C GLY A 63 18.49 5.83 3.28
N ALA A 64 19.21 5.06 4.13
CA ALA A 64 20.25 5.61 4.98
C ALA A 64 21.51 6.04 4.18
N MET A 65 21.81 5.34 3.08
CA MET A 65 22.88 5.72 2.16
C MET A 65 22.56 6.99 1.37
N PHE A 66 21.32 7.11 0.89
CA PHE A 66 20.86 8.20 0.02
C PHE A 66 19.61 8.86 0.62
N PRO A 67 19.76 9.67 1.66
CA PRO A 67 18.63 10.26 2.40
C PRO A 67 18.06 11.49 1.69
N GLU A 68 17.78 11.34 0.39
CA GLU A 68 17.20 12.36 -0.46
C GLU A 68 15.72 12.00 -0.74
N THR A 69 14.90 13.02 -1.01
CA THR A 69 13.48 12.84 -1.38
C THR A 69 13.35 12.15 -2.74
N GLY A 70 12.42 11.20 -2.86
CA GLY A 70 12.13 10.48 -4.11
C GLY A 70 12.07 8.96 -3.98
N GLY A 71 12.51 8.39 -2.84
CA GLY A 71 12.36 6.97 -2.51
C GLY A 71 12.91 6.05 -3.60
N LEU A 72 12.09 5.06 -4.00
CA LEU A 72 12.52 4.04 -4.96
C LEU A 72 12.96 4.62 -6.31
N PHE A 73 12.37 5.74 -6.77
CA PHE A 73 12.85 6.44 -7.97
C PHE A 73 14.34 6.81 -7.85
N LEU A 74 14.70 7.43 -6.73
CA LEU A 74 16.09 7.81 -6.48
C LEU A 74 17.00 6.58 -6.33
N TYR A 75 16.53 5.56 -5.63
CA TYR A 75 17.30 4.33 -5.42
C TYR A 75 17.60 3.63 -6.73
N LEU A 76 16.61 3.45 -7.60
CA LEU A 76 16.80 2.88 -8.93
C LEU A 76 17.73 3.73 -9.81
N LYS A 77 17.66 5.06 -9.66
CA LYS A 77 18.58 5.97 -10.36
C LYS A 77 20.03 5.76 -9.95
N LYS A 78 20.31 5.56 -8.64
CA LYS A 78 21.65 5.26 -8.11
C LYS A 78 22.13 3.85 -8.50
N MET A 79 21.23 2.88 -8.58
CA MET A 79 21.52 1.48 -8.91
C MET A 79 21.77 1.27 -10.41
N TYR A 80 20.88 1.79 -11.24
CA TYR A 80 20.78 1.44 -12.67
C TYR A 80 20.86 2.65 -13.63
N GLY A 81 20.75 3.88 -13.10
CA GLY A 81 20.74 5.08 -13.92
C GLY A 81 19.34 5.61 -14.25
N ARG A 82 19.26 6.54 -15.20
CA ARG A 82 18.06 7.37 -15.43
C ARG A 82 16.88 6.60 -16.04
N PHE A 83 17.13 5.63 -16.90
CA PHE A 83 16.04 4.96 -17.64
C PHE A 83 15.17 4.06 -16.75
N PRO A 84 15.69 3.11 -15.94
CA PRO A 84 14.86 2.33 -15.02
C PRO A 84 14.18 3.20 -13.96
N ALA A 85 14.87 4.24 -13.47
CA ALA A 85 14.26 5.20 -12.56
C ALA A 85 13.06 5.91 -13.19
N PHE A 86 13.18 6.35 -14.45
CA PHE A 86 12.08 6.97 -15.17
C PHE A 86 10.89 6.02 -15.33
N LEU A 87 11.13 4.76 -15.71
CA LEU A 87 10.05 3.78 -15.87
C LEU A 87 9.31 3.55 -14.55
N TYR A 88 10.05 3.46 -13.44
CA TYR A 88 9.42 3.39 -12.12
C TYR A 88 8.61 4.66 -11.81
N GLY A 89 9.19 5.83 -12.01
CA GLY A 89 8.51 7.09 -11.72
C GLY A 89 7.27 7.32 -12.58
N TRP A 90 7.31 6.90 -13.85
CA TRP A 90 6.16 6.86 -14.75
C TRP A 90 5.08 5.90 -14.23
N ALA A 91 5.46 4.67 -13.90
CA ALA A 91 4.55 3.69 -13.30
C ALA A 91 4.00 4.19 -11.97
N ALA A 92 4.83 4.83 -11.12
CA ALA A 92 4.41 5.40 -9.86
C ALA A 92 3.32 6.46 -10.04
N PHE A 93 3.41 7.30 -11.07
CA PHE A 93 2.39 8.30 -11.36
C PHE A 93 1.12 7.69 -11.97
N PHE A 94 1.24 6.88 -13.02
CA PHE A 94 0.09 6.44 -13.81
C PHE A 94 -0.60 5.18 -13.28
N VAL A 95 0.12 4.33 -12.53
CA VAL A 95 -0.36 2.99 -12.12
C VAL A 95 -0.29 2.79 -10.60
N ILE A 96 0.84 3.09 -9.94
CA ILE A 96 1.06 2.64 -8.57
C ILE A 96 0.39 3.59 -7.56
N ASN A 97 0.88 4.83 -7.50
CA ASN A 97 0.55 5.74 -6.40
C ASN A 97 -0.87 6.29 -6.49
N THR A 98 -1.28 6.68 -7.67
CA THR A 98 -2.61 7.27 -7.91
C THR A 98 -3.72 6.23 -7.85
N ALA A 99 -3.46 4.99 -8.34
CA ALA A 99 -4.42 3.91 -8.20
C ALA A 99 -4.52 3.42 -6.75
N ALA A 100 -3.41 3.41 -5.99
CA ALA A 100 -3.47 3.10 -4.56
C ALA A 100 -4.33 4.11 -3.79
N VAL A 101 -4.16 5.42 -4.04
CA VAL A 101 -5.01 6.48 -3.43
C VAL A 101 -6.47 6.28 -3.83
N ALA A 102 -6.74 6.04 -5.11
CA ALA A 102 -8.10 5.83 -5.62
C ALA A 102 -8.77 4.60 -4.99
N ALA A 103 -8.07 3.48 -4.92
CA ALA A 103 -8.57 2.24 -4.33
C ALA A 103 -8.87 2.41 -2.83
N ILE A 104 -7.96 3.01 -2.05
CA ILE A 104 -8.16 3.24 -0.61
C ILE A 104 -9.33 4.21 -0.39
N ALA A 105 -9.45 5.27 -1.20
CA ALA A 105 -10.53 6.24 -1.11
C ALA A 105 -11.88 5.60 -1.43
N PHE A 106 -11.93 4.70 -2.40
CA PHE A 106 -13.14 3.96 -2.73
C PHE A 106 -13.59 3.07 -1.55
N VAL A 107 -12.67 2.33 -0.91
CA VAL A 107 -12.99 1.54 0.29
C VAL A 107 -13.50 2.45 1.41
N CYS A 108 -12.81 3.56 1.69
CA CYS A 108 -13.23 4.51 2.71
C CYS A 108 -14.66 5.03 2.48
N ALA A 109 -14.97 5.43 1.24
CA ALA A 109 -16.29 5.92 0.86
C ALA A 109 -17.35 4.82 0.89
N SER A 110 -17.05 3.59 0.46
CA SER A 110 -17.96 2.45 0.48
C SER A 110 -18.39 2.10 1.91
N TYR A 111 -17.45 2.05 2.86
CA TYR A 111 -17.79 1.82 4.27
C TYR A 111 -18.47 3.04 4.93
N SER A 112 -18.15 4.27 4.50
CA SER A 112 -18.88 5.48 4.94
C SER A 112 -20.34 5.45 4.47
N ASN A 113 -20.63 4.80 3.33
CA ASN A 113 -21.97 4.65 2.81
C ASN A 113 -22.91 3.86 3.75
N HIS A 114 -22.37 3.01 4.62
CA HIS A 114 -23.14 2.34 5.67
C HIS A 114 -23.87 3.35 6.59
N PHE A 115 -23.30 4.53 6.80
CA PHE A 115 -23.88 5.58 7.65
C PHE A 115 -24.62 6.66 6.87
N LEU A 116 -24.14 6.98 5.67
CA LEU A 116 -24.59 8.15 4.91
C LEU A 116 -25.72 7.84 3.94
N HIS A 117 -25.93 6.56 3.57
CA HIS A 117 -26.94 6.12 2.61
C HIS A 117 -26.90 6.97 1.33
N LEU A 118 -25.72 7.03 0.70
CA LEU A 118 -25.46 7.89 -0.45
C LEU A 118 -26.35 7.51 -1.64
N PRO A 119 -26.80 8.50 -2.43
CA PRO A 119 -27.67 8.24 -3.58
C PRO A 119 -26.97 7.39 -4.63
N GLY A 120 -27.69 6.40 -5.15
CA GLY A 120 -27.35 5.64 -6.36
C GLY A 120 -28.17 6.11 -7.53
N LEU A 121 -27.74 5.83 -8.75
CA LEU A 121 -28.50 6.00 -9.97
C LEU A 121 -29.14 4.65 -10.34
N ASP A 122 -30.26 4.70 -11.04
CA ASP A 122 -30.88 3.52 -11.60
C ASP A 122 -30.02 2.85 -12.67
N GLU A 123 -30.19 1.55 -12.83
CA GLU A 123 -29.32 0.74 -13.70
C GLU A 123 -29.37 1.21 -15.17
N SER A 124 -30.52 1.70 -15.64
CA SER A 124 -30.67 2.23 -16.99
C SER A 124 -29.83 3.49 -17.23
N THR A 125 -29.74 4.38 -16.24
CA THR A 125 -28.89 5.58 -16.28
C THR A 125 -27.41 5.18 -16.20
N VAL A 126 -27.04 4.24 -15.33
CA VAL A 126 -25.66 3.74 -15.25
C VAL A 126 -25.19 3.15 -16.57
N GLN A 127 -26.05 2.36 -17.24
CA GLN A 127 -25.73 1.74 -18.52
C GLN A 127 -25.76 2.71 -19.71
N SER A 128 -26.36 3.90 -19.57
CA SER A 128 -26.41 4.91 -20.63
C SER A 128 -25.05 5.54 -20.91
N VAL A 129 -24.13 5.55 -19.91
CA VAL A 129 -22.78 6.10 -20.03
C VAL A 129 -21.75 4.99 -19.84
N VAL A 130 -21.38 4.35 -20.95
CA VAL A 130 -20.38 3.27 -20.96
C VAL A 130 -19.16 3.72 -21.74
N LEU A 131 -18.01 3.71 -21.08
CA LEU A 131 -16.70 3.92 -21.72
C LEU A 131 -16.14 2.57 -22.15
N ARG A 132 -16.14 2.29 -23.46
CA ARG A 132 -15.54 1.08 -24.01
C ARG A 132 -14.06 1.31 -24.29
N ILE A 133 -13.20 0.68 -23.50
CA ILE A 133 -11.76 0.77 -23.70
C ILE A 133 -11.26 -0.54 -24.30
N PRO A 134 -10.62 -0.53 -25.48
CA PRO A 134 -10.05 -1.73 -26.06
C PRO A 134 -9.13 -2.43 -25.05
N PHE A 135 -9.23 -3.76 -24.93
CA PHE A 135 -8.47 -4.61 -24.02
C PHE A 135 -8.75 -4.43 -22.51
N VAL A 136 -9.51 -3.42 -22.07
CA VAL A 136 -9.89 -3.17 -20.67
C VAL A 136 -11.34 -3.55 -20.40
N GLY A 137 -12.20 -3.47 -21.42
CA GLY A 137 -13.64 -3.75 -21.30
C GLY A 137 -14.50 -2.52 -21.15
N ASN A 138 -15.68 -2.69 -20.56
CA ASN A 138 -16.65 -1.63 -20.36
C ASN A 138 -16.45 -1.03 -18.96
N LEU A 139 -16.26 0.26 -18.89
CA LEU A 139 -16.22 1.02 -17.64
C LEU A 139 -17.53 1.79 -17.47
N TYR A 140 -18.02 1.82 -16.24
CA TYR A 140 -19.28 2.48 -15.87
C TYR A 140 -19.01 3.66 -14.93
N PRO A 141 -18.73 4.87 -15.46
CA PRO A 141 -18.38 6.03 -14.63
C PRO A 141 -19.48 6.40 -13.62
N LEU A 142 -20.73 6.18 -13.98
CA LEU A 142 -21.88 6.52 -13.14
C LEU A 142 -22.26 5.44 -12.12
N ASP A 143 -21.62 4.26 -12.17
CA ASP A 143 -21.81 3.22 -11.16
C ASP A 143 -21.35 3.70 -9.79
N ALA A 144 -22.17 3.42 -8.76
CA ALA A 144 -21.94 3.85 -7.37
C ALA A 144 -21.56 5.36 -7.25
N ILE A 145 -22.22 6.25 -8.00
CA ILE A 145 -21.84 7.67 -8.14
C ILE A 145 -21.74 8.39 -6.79
N GLY A 146 -22.60 8.11 -5.83
CA GLY A 146 -22.54 8.70 -4.49
C GLY A 146 -21.26 8.29 -3.75
N VAL A 147 -20.87 7.03 -3.84
CA VAL A 147 -19.61 6.52 -3.25
C VAL A 147 -18.40 7.16 -3.95
N LYS A 148 -18.43 7.24 -5.29
CA LYS A 148 -17.37 7.90 -6.06
C LYS A 148 -17.26 9.37 -5.71
N ALA A 149 -18.36 10.09 -5.58
CA ALA A 149 -18.37 11.52 -5.18
C ALA A 149 -17.74 11.71 -3.78
N LEU A 150 -18.06 10.83 -2.82
CA LEU A 150 -17.44 10.89 -1.50
C LEU A 150 -15.95 10.55 -1.54
N ALA A 151 -15.53 9.57 -2.34
CA ALA A 151 -14.13 9.23 -2.54
C ALA A 151 -13.34 10.42 -3.14
N LEU A 152 -13.92 11.10 -4.14
CA LEU A 152 -13.37 12.34 -4.70
C LEU A 152 -13.20 13.43 -3.62
N LEU A 153 -14.22 13.62 -2.79
CA LEU A 153 -14.17 14.60 -1.69
C LEU A 153 -13.03 14.31 -0.73
N PHE A 154 -12.83 13.04 -0.34
CA PHE A 154 -11.71 12.64 0.54
C PHE A 154 -10.35 12.92 -0.09
N VAL A 155 -10.16 12.54 -1.36
CA VAL A 155 -8.89 12.75 -2.06
C VAL A 155 -8.58 14.22 -2.22
N ILE A 156 -9.56 15.04 -2.64
CA ILE A 156 -9.39 16.48 -2.83
C ILE A 156 -9.07 17.18 -1.50
N THR A 157 -9.83 16.88 -0.45
CA THR A 157 -9.67 17.49 0.88
C THR A 157 -8.31 17.16 1.48
N LEU A 158 -7.91 15.87 1.44
CA LEU A 158 -6.62 15.45 1.99
C LEU A 158 -5.45 15.96 1.15
N THR A 159 -5.60 16.07 -0.16
CA THR A 159 -4.61 16.72 -1.01
C THR A 159 -4.46 18.19 -0.64
N TRP A 160 -5.55 18.91 -0.44
CA TRP A 160 -5.52 20.32 -0.04
C TRP A 160 -4.79 20.50 1.31
N VAL A 161 -5.07 19.68 2.32
CA VAL A 161 -4.35 19.69 3.60
C VAL A 161 -2.85 19.49 3.41
N ASN A 162 -2.45 18.54 2.54
CA ASN A 162 -1.06 18.26 2.24
C ASN A 162 -0.37 19.38 1.45
N VAL A 163 -1.11 20.13 0.64
CA VAL A 163 -0.60 21.31 -0.09
C VAL A 163 -0.36 22.49 0.87
N VAL A 164 -1.27 22.71 1.81
CA VAL A 164 -1.21 23.88 2.70
C VAL A 164 -0.07 23.78 3.71
N SER A 165 0.18 22.60 4.30
CA SER A 165 1.19 22.47 5.35
C SER A 165 1.66 21.03 5.56
N LEU A 166 2.96 20.81 5.45
CA LEU A 166 3.59 19.56 5.83
C LEU A 166 3.39 19.22 7.31
N SER A 167 3.48 20.23 8.19
CA SER A 167 3.28 20.05 9.63
C SER A 167 1.85 19.64 9.97
N ALA A 168 0.86 20.29 9.35
CA ALA A 168 -0.56 19.94 9.55
C ALA A 168 -0.85 18.52 9.07
N SER A 169 -0.36 18.17 7.88
CA SER A 169 -0.47 16.81 7.31
C SER A 169 0.21 15.76 8.21
N GLY A 170 1.41 16.05 8.71
CA GLY A 170 2.13 15.16 9.63
C GLY A 170 1.41 14.97 10.98
N LYS A 171 0.83 16.03 11.55
CA LYS A 171 0.00 15.93 12.76
C LYS A 171 -1.26 15.11 12.51
N LEU A 172 -1.95 15.36 11.39
CA LEU A 172 -3.11 14.57 10.98
C LEU A 172 -2.74 13.09 10.85
N GLN A 173 -1.59 12.79 10.23
CA GLN A 173 -1.09 11.42 10.08
C GLN A 173 -0.80 10.77 11.44
N LEU A 174 -0.15 11.47 12.37
CA LEU A 174 0.13 10.96 13.70
C LEU A 174 -1.17 10.66 14.46
N ILE A 175 -2.11 11.61 14.50
CA ILE A 175 -3.41 11.45 15.16
C ILE A 175 -4.20 10.28 14.54
N SER A 176 -4.32 10.24 13.22
CA SER A 176 -5.01 9.15 12.53
C SER A 176 -4.38 7.79 12.83
N THR A 177 -3.05 7.72 12.89
CA THR A 177 -2.35 6.47 13.20
C THR A 177 -2.58 6.04 14.65
N LEU A 178 -2.55 6.97 15.61
CA LEU A 178 -2.86 6.67 17.01
C LEU A 178 -4.30 6.17 17.17
N ILE A 179 -5.25 6.83 16.51
CA ILE A 179 -6.67 6.43 16.55
C ILE A 179 -6.84 5.02 15.95
N LYS A 180 -6.24 4.72 14.78
CA LYS A 180 -6.37 3.39 14.14
C LYS A 180 -5.72 2.27 14.94
N VAL A 181 -4.54 2.51 15.52
CA VAL A 181 -3.88 1.53 16.40
C VAL A 181 -4.70 1.34 17.68
N GLY A 182 -5.20 2.44 18.28
CA GLY A 182 -6.08 2.39 19.43
C GLY A 182 -7.37 1.63 19.15
N ALA A 183 -8.02 1.87 18.01
CA ALA A 183 -9.24 1.17 17.59
C ALA A 183 -9.01 -0.34 17.41
N LEU A 184 -7.91 -0.74 16.74
CA LEU A 184 -7.55 -2.15 16.62
C LEU A 184 -7.19 -2.78 17.97
N THR A 185 -6.53 -2.04 18.85
CA THR A 185 -6.25 -2.49 20.23
C THR A 185 -7.55 -2.70 21.01
N LEU A 186 -8.51 -1.76 20.93
CA LEU A 186 -9.82 -1.89 21.56
C LEU A 186 -10.61 -3.09 21.03
N LEU A 187 -10.54 -3.35 19.72
CA LEU A 187 -11.12 -4.53 19.11
C LEU A 187 -10.50 -5.81 19.72
N VAL A 188 -9.18 -5.90 19.77
CA VAL A 188 -8.48 -7.05 20.35
C VAL A 188 -8.85 -7.25 21.81
N VAL A 189 -8.77 -6.19 22.61
CA VAL A 189 -9.12 -6.24 24.05
C VAL A 189 -10.59 -6.59 24.21
N GLY A 190 -11.50 -5.95 23.48
CA GLY A 190 -12.94 -6.23 23.54
C GLY A 190 -13.27 -7.69 23.24
N ILE A 191 -12.64 -8.28 22.21
CA ILE A 191 -12.83 -9.69 21.87
C ILE A 191 -12.23 -10.62 22.94
N LEU A 192 -10.97 -10.43 23.33
CA LEU A 192 -10.27 -11.34 24.23
C LEU A 192 -10.83 -11.31 25.66
N PHE A 193 -11.35 -10.18 26.11
CA PHE A 193 -11.92 -10.00 27.46
C PHE A 193 -13.44 -10.11 27.51
N SER A 194 -14.12 -10.45 26.40
CA SER A 194 -15.57 -10.65 26.35
C SER A 194 -16.04 -11.87 27.18
N GLY A 195 -15.14 -12.85 27.38
CA GLY A 195 -15.46 -14.12 28.02
C GLY A 195 -16.27 -15.11 27.15
N ASN A 196 -16.65 -14.73 25.94
CA ASN A 196 -17.52 -15.53 25.05
C ASN A 196 -16.74 -16.33 23.98
N GLY A 197 -15.41 -16.17 23.89
CA GLY A 197 -14.59 -16.89 22.92
C GLY A 197 -13.99 -18.18 23.51
N GLU A 198 -13.43 -19.01 22.65
CA GLU A 198 -12.85 -20.30 23.01
C GLU A 198 -11.38 -20.41 22.61
N VAL A 199 -10.51 -20.71 23.58
CA VAL A 199 -9.08 -20.94 23.33
C VAL A 199 -8.86 -22.13 22.40
N SER A 200 -9.75 -23.12 22.43
CA SER A 200 -9.73 -24.33 21.59
C SER A 200 -9.75 -23.94 20.07
N ASN A 201 -10.43 -22.87 19.71
CA ASN A 201 -10.50 -22.37 18.34
C ASN A 201 -9.13 -22.04 17.74
N LEU A 202 -8.15 -21.63 18.56
CA LEU A 202 -6.78 -21.32 18.12
C LEU A 202 -6.06 -22.53 17.52
N TRP A 203 -6.45 -23.74 17.93
CA TRP A 203 -5.86 -25.01 17.48
C TRP A 203 -6.77 -25.74 16.50
N MET A 204 -7.95 -25.18 16.21
CA MET A 204 -8.95 -25.80 15.36
C MET A 204 -8.46 -25.93 13.92
N LYS A 205 -8.85 -27.04 13.30
CA LYS A 205 -8.62 -27.34 11.88
C LYS A 205 -9.92 -27.73 11.24
N THR A 206 -10.12 -27.35 9.97
CA THR A 206 -11.23 -27.87 9.17
C THR A 206 -11.02 -29.35 8.88
N ALA A 207 -12.11 -30.08 8.59
CA ALA A 207 -12.04 -31.49 8.21
C ALA A 207 -11.12 -31.75 6.99
N ASN A 208 -11.05 -30.78 6.08
CA ASN A 208 -10.22 -30.82 4.86
C ASN A 208 -8.94 -29.97 5.00
N ALA A 209 -8.42 -29.77 6.21
CA ALA A 209 -7.20 -28.99 6.41
C ALA A 209 -6.03 -29.63 5.65
N PRO A 210 -5.26 -28.84 4.88
CA PRO A 210 -4.14 -29.36 4.11
C PRO A 210 -3.05 -29.94 5.03
N SER A 211 -2.42 -31.02 4.59
CA SER A 211 -1.34 -31.70 5.33
C SER A 211 -0.14 -31.95 4.42
N GLY A 212 1.02 -32.23 5.01
CA GLY A 212 2.25 -32.51 4.24
C GLY A 212 2.60 -31.39 3.27
N PHE A 213 2.86 -31.74 2.01
CA PHE A 213 3.23 -30.77 0.98
C PHE A 213 2.11 -29.77 0.61
N GLU A 214 0.84 -30.22 0.70
CA GLU A 214 -0.31 -29.33 0.47
C GLU A 214 -0.41 -28.24 1.56
N MET A 215 0.00 -28.51 2.79
CA MET A 215 0.09 -27.49 3.84
C MET A 215 1.10 -26.39 3.47
N LEU A 216 2.24 -26.76 2.88
CA LEU A 216 3.23 -25.78 2.41
C LEU A 216 2.65 -24.92 1.27
N ARG A 217 1.97 -25.53 0.29
CA ARG A 217 1.29 -24.79 -0.80
C ARG A 217 0.22 -23.84 -0.26
N ALA A 218 -0.59 -24.30 0.69
CA ALA A 218 -1.61 -23.48 1.34
C ALA A 218 -1.00 -22.29 2.10
N ALA A 219 0.07 -22.53 2.86
CA ALA A 219 0.81 -21.48 3.56
C ALA A 219 1.39 -20.44 2.57
N MET A 220 1.97 -20.90 1.46
CA MET A 220 2.51 -19.99 0.43
C MET A 220 1.41 -19.16 -0.25
N ALA A 221 0.25 -19.76 -0.52
CA ALA A 221 -0.91 -19.03 -1.05
C ALA A 221 -1.42 -17.98 -0.05
N ALA A 222 -1.55 -18.35 1.23
CA ALA A 222 -1.99 -17.44 2.28
C ALA A 222 -0.97 -16.32 2.55
N LEU A 223 0.34 -16.59 2.42
CA LEU A 223 1.40 -15.58 2.55
C LEU A 223 1.23 -14.43 1.55
N THR A 224 0.65 -14.67 0.36
CA THR A 224 0.37 -13.60 -0.60
C THR A 224 -0.60 -12.57 -0.01
N GLY A 225 -1.62 -13.03 0.72
CA GLY A 225 -2.57 -12.17 1.42
C GLY A 225 -1.92 -11.35 2.54
N ALA A 226 -1.09 -12.00 3.37
CA ALA A 226 -0.34 -11.30 4.42
C ALA A 226 0.62 -10.26 3.82
N PHE A 227 1.30 -10.60 2.74
CA PHE A 227 2.27 -9.73 2.08
C PHE A 227 1.62 -8.44 1.54
N VAL A 228 0.42 -8.54 0.96
CA VAL A 228 -0.38 -7.38 0.53
C VAL A 228 -0.81 -6.54 1.74
N ALA A 229 -1.19 -7.18 2.85
CA ALA A 229 -1.62 -6.47 4.05
C ALA A 229 -0.47 -5.72 4.74
N TYR A 230 0.76 -6.20 4.62
CA TYR A 230 1.97 -5.55 5.16
C TYR A 230 2.59 -4.53 4.20
N ASP A 231 2.06 -4.31 2.99
CA ASP A 231 2.62 -3.33 2.05
C ASP A 231 2.50 -1.90 2.57
N GLY A 232 3.44 -1.01 2.16
CA GLY A 232 3.43 0.42 2.51
C GLY A 232 4.65 0.90 3.31
N TRP A 233 5.50 0.00 3.82
CA TRP A 233 6.70 0.35 4.59
C TRP A 233 7.72 1.18 3.78
N GLN A 234 7.71 1.10 2.47
CA GLN A 234 8.57 1.87 1.56
C GLN A 234 8.20 3.35 1.46
N ASN A 235 6.96 3.73 1.83
CA ASN A 235 6.43 5.07 1.58
C ASN A 235 7.23 6.19 2.28
N ILE A 236 7.75 5.96 3.49
CA ILE A 236 8.59 6.95 4.18
C ILE A 236 9.87 7.29 3.41
N GLY A 237 10.38 6.36 2.60
CA GLY A 237 11.54 6.60 1.74
C GLY A 237 11.32 7.72 0.72
N PHE A 238 10.07 7.95 0.28
CA PHE A 238 9.75 9.04 -0.62
C PHE A 238 9.99 10.41 0.00
N MET A 239 9.91 10.52 1.33
CA MET A 239 10.09 11.73 2.12
C MET A 239 11.43 11.76 2.86
N ALA A 240 12.39 10.91 2.52
CA ALA A 240 13.64 10.75 3.28
C ALA A 240 14.36 12.09 3.55
N GLY A 241 14.36 13.02 2.59
CA GLY A 241 14.94 14.35 2.73
C GLY A 241 14.21 15.30 3.69
N GLU A 242 12.95 14.97 4.04
CA GLU A 242 12.12 15.74 4.98
C GLU A 242 12.20 15.17 6.41
N VAL A 243 12.80 14.00 6.60
CA VAL A 243 13.00 13.37 7.91
C VAL A 243 14.18 14.04 8.64
N ASP A 244 14.00 14.30 9.94
CA ASP A 244 15.11 14.77 10.78
C ASP A 244 16.12 13.65 11.02
N ASN A 245 17.42 13.96 10.91
CA ASN A 245 18.53 12.97 11.00
C ASN A 245 18.22 11.66 10.24
N PRO A 246 17.98 11.73 8.90
CA PRO A 246 17.39 10.63 8.16
C PRO A 246 18.23 9.36 8.15
N GLN A 247 19.56 9.47 8.24
CA GLN A 247 20.47 8.31 8.31
C GLN A 247 20.18 7.39 9.51
N LYS A 248 19.69 7.95 10.62
CA LYS A 248 19.31 7.20 11.84
C LYS A 248 17.81 6.97 11.92
N ASN A 249 17.02 8.00 11.65
CA ASN A 249 15.57 7.98 11.90
C ASN A 249 14.80 7.20 10.81
N LEU A 250 15.29 7.20 9.55
CA LEU A 250 14.64 6.45 8.49
C LEU A 250 14.70 4.92 8.72
N PRO A 251 15.85 4.28 8.98
CA PRO A 251 15.88 2.87 9.35
C PRO A 251 15.06 2.54 10.59
N LYS A 252 15.18 3.38 11.63
CA LYS A 252 14.40 3.18 12.88
C LYS A 252 12.90 3.24 12.65
N SER A 253 12.42 4.22 11.88
CA SER A 253 10.99 4.37 11.60
C SER A 253 10.44 3.20 10.77
N ILE A 254 11.19 2.72 9.79
CA ILE A 254 10.80 1.57 8.97
C ILE A 254 10.72 0.31 9.84
N ILE A 255 11.77 0.00 10.60
CA ILE A 255 11.83 -1.21 11.43
C ILE A 255 10.75 -1.20 12.51
N LEU A 256 10.68 -0.11 13.30
CA LEU A 256 9.70 0.00 14.38
C LEU A 256 8.27 0.02 13.82
N GLY A 257 8.04 0.66 12.67
CA GLY A 257 6.74 0.67 12.03
C GLY A 257 6.28 -0.73 11.60
N VAL A 258 7.15 -1.50 10.92
CA VAL A 258 6.82 -2.88 10.50
C VAL A 258 6.61 -3.78 11.71
N LEU A 259 7.47 -3.69 12.74
CA LEU A 259 7.31 -4.49 13.97
C LEU A 259 5.99 -4.16 14.69
N THR A 260 5.63 -2.88 14.79
CA THR A 260 4.35 -2.46 15.36
C THR A 260 3.17 -3.07 14.59
N CYS A 261 3.20 -2.98 13.26
CA CYS A 261 2.15 -3.59 12.44
C CYS A 261 2.11 -5.12 12.58
N MET A 262 3.27 -5.79 12.69
CA MET A 262 3.34 -7.23 12.90
C MET A 262 2.67 -7.63 14.22
N VAL A 263 2.98 -6.95 15.31
CA VAL A 263 2.36 -7.20 16.62
C VAL A 263 0.84 -6.99 16.54
N VAL A 264 0.40 -5.85 15.99
CA VAL A 264 -1.03 -5.52 15.86
C VAL A 264 -1.75 -6.58 15.01
N TYR A 265 -1.21 -6.95 13.86
CA TYR A 265 -1.85 -7.91 12.95
C TYR A 265 -1.93 -9.32 13.52
N VAL A 266 -0.88 -9.76 14.20
CA VAL A 266 -0.88 -11.06 14.87
C VAL A 266 -1.92 -11.09 16.01
N LEU A 267 -1.97 -10.04 16.84
CA LEU A 267 -2.96 -9.95 17.92
C LEU A 267 -4.40 -9.88 17.40
N VAL A 268 -4.65 -9.13 16.33
CA VAL A 268 -5.97 -9.06 15.69
C VAL A 268 -6.39 -10.44 15.18
N ASN A 269 -5.51 -11.18 14.52
CA ASN A 269 -5.84 -12.50 14.00
C ASN A 269 -5.97 -13.56 15.11
N ILE A 270 -5.24 -13.43 16.22
CA ILE A 270 -5.45 -14.25 17.43
C ILE A 270 -6.85 -13.93 17.99
N ALA A 271 -7.26 -12.68 18.08
CA ALA A 271 -8.58 -12.31 18.56
C ALA A 271 -9.69 -12.85 17.63
N TYR A 272 -9.53 -12.76 16.32
CA TYR A 272 -10.48 -13.36 15.37
C TYR A 272 -10.59 -14.88 15.55
N ALA A 273 -9.46 -15.57 15.65
CA ALA A 273 -9.45 -17.02 15.83
C ALA A 273 -9.97 -17.44 17.21
N TYR A 274 -9.81 -16.61 18.25
CA TYR A 274 -10.42 -16.84 19.56
C TYR A 274 -11.94 -16.70 19.50
N ALA A 275 -12.46 -15.71 18.73
CA ALA A 275 -13.89 -15.45 18.60
C ALA A 275 -14.61 -16.45 17.70
N LEU A 276 -13.97 -16.90 16.62
CA LEU A 276 -14.61 -17.66 15.55
C LEU A 276 -13.80 -18.92 15.20
N PRO A 277 -14.46 -20.08 15.05
CA PRO A 277 -13.85 -21.24 14.40
C PRO A 277 -13.34 -20.92 13.00
N VAL A 278 -12.24 -21.57 12.59
CA VAL A 278 -11.57 -21.28 11.31
C VAL A 278 -12.45 -21.53 10.07
N ASP A 279 -13.37 -22.46 10.13
CA ASP A 279 -14.33 -22.74 9.06
C ASP A 279 -15.42 -21.67 8.94
N VAL A 280 -15.79 -21.01 10.04
CA VAL A 280 -16.67 -19.83 10.08
C VAL A 280 -15.94 -18.62 9.51
N MET A 281 -14.69 -18.39 9.94
CA MET A 281 -13.83 -17.32 9.39
C MET A 281 -13.70 -17.44 7.87
N ALA A 282 -13.48 -18.65 7.37
CA ALA A 282 -13.27 -18.94 5.95
C ALA A 282 -14.48 -18.57 5.06
N LYS A 283 -15.67 -18.57 5.63
CA LYS A 283 -16.94 -18.24 4.93
C LYS A 283 -17.42 -16.81 5.19
N SER A 284 -16.77 -16.10 6.09
CA SER A 284 -17.15 -14.75 6.49
C SER A 284 -16.84 -13.74 5.39
N PRO A 285 -17.77 -12.90 4.99
CA PRO A 285 -17.50 -11.79 4.09
C PRO A 285 -16.64 -10.71 4.78
N LEU A 286 -16.72 -10.58 6.10
CA LEU A 286 -15.97 -9.63 6.90
C LEU A 286 -15.73 -10.18 8.31
N VAL A 287 -14.61 -10.88 8.50
CA VAL A 287 -14.25 -11.59 9.75
C VAL A 287 -14.31 -10.67 10.98
N ALA A 288 -13.89 -9.41 10.84
CA ALA A 288 -13.93 -8.43 11.93
C ALA A 288 -15.36 -8.20 12.44
N SER A 289 -16.33 -8.09 11.52
CA SER A 289 -17.74 -7.86 11.87
C SER A 289 -18.33 -9.08 12.58
N ASP A 290 -18.06 -10.27 12.04
CA ASP A 290 -18.60 -11.50 12.58
C ASP A 290 -17.99 -11.84 13.94
N ALA A 291 -16.66 -11.61 14.11
CA ALA A 291 -15.99 -11.78 15.41
C ALA A 291 -16.55 -10.82 16.48
N MET A 292 -16.80 -9.57 16.11
CA MET A 292 -17.40 -8.60 17.01
C MET A 292 -18.87 -8.95 17.31
N ALA A 293 -19.63 -9.42 16.32
CA ALA A 293 -21.02 -9.84 16.52
C ALA A 293 -21.13 -11.03 17.48
N ALA A 294 -20.26 -12.02 17.33
CA ALA A 294 -20.20 -13.18 18.21
C ALA A 294 -19.88 -12.81 19.67
N MET A 295 -19.08 -11.74 19.88
CA MET A 295 -18.62 -11.34 21.21
C MET A 295 -19.49 -10.27 21.87
N LEU A 296 -20.00 -9.31 21.10
CA LEU A 296 -20.65 -8.08 21.61
C LEU A 296 -22.07 -7.86 21.07
N GLY A 297 -22.58 -8.79 20.24
CA GLY A 297 -23.94 -8.72 19.69
C GLY A 297 -24.05 -7.89 18.39
N ASN A 298 -25.29 -7.74 17.90
CA ASN A 298 -25.59 -7.27 16.54
C ASN A 298 -25.27 -5.80 16.19
N THR A 299 -24.84 -4.98 17.15
CA THR A 299 -24.40 -3.59 16.90
C THR A 299 -23.01 -3.50 16.25
N SER A 300 -22.37 -4.62 16.07
CA SER A 300 -20.97 -4.73 15.65
C SER A 300 -20.67 -4.28 14.22
N GLY A 301 -21.62 -4.44 13.29
CA GLY A 301 -21.42 -4.05 11.89
C GLY A 301 -21.10 -2.57 11.71
N SER A 302 -21.83 -1.69 12.41
CA SER A 302 -21.60 -0.24 12.40
C SER A 302 -20.25 0.14 13.04
N VAL A 303 -19.88 -0.52 14.15
CA VAL A 303 -18.57 -0.28 14.80
C VAL A 303 -17.42 -0.61 13.83
N ILE A 304 -17.49 -1.76 13.17
CA ILE A 304 -16.47 -2.17 12.20
C ILE A 304 -16.44 -1.25 10.99
N ALA A 305 -17.60 -0.86 10.44
CA ALA A 305 -17.65 0.12 9.35
C ALA A 305 -16.97 1.44 9.74
N ALA A 306 -17.25 1.96 10.95
CA ALA A 306 -16.60 3.17 11.48
C ALA A 306 -15.07 2.99 11.61
N MET A 307 -14.63 1.84 12.14
CA MET A 307 -13.19 1.53 12.24
C MET A 307 -12.51 1.51 10.88
N ILE A 308 -13.11 0.86 9.87
CA ILE A 308 -12.55 0.80 8.52
C ILE A 308 -12.48 2.20 7.90
N VAL A 309 -13.49 3.05 8.08
CA VAL A 309 -13.47 4.45 7.64
C VAL A 309 -12.30 5.20 8.27
N ILE A 310 -12.11 5.12 9.58
CA ILE A 310 -11.01 5.79 10.30
C ILE A 310 -9.65 5.30 9.81
N VAL A 311 -9.50 3.98 9.68
CA VAL A 311 -8.25 3.34 9.24
C VAL A 311 -7.90 3.75 7.81
N THR A 312 -8.86 3.67 6.89
CA THR A 312 -8.64 3.97 5.47
C THR A 312 -8.48 5.47 5.22
N PHE A 313 -9.20 6.35 5.92
CA PHE A 313 -9.01 7.80 5.84
C PHE A 313 -7.57 8.22 6.20
N GLY A 314 -7.03 7.68 7.30
CA GLY A 314 -5.63 7.91 7.66
C GLY A 314 -4.64 7.30 6.66
N ALA A 315 -4.99 6.18 6.02
CA ALA A 315 -4.16 5.59 4.98
C ALA A 315 -4.11 6.45 3.70
N ILE A 316 -5.24 7.04 3.27
CA ILE A 316 -5.28 8.01 2.15
C ILE A 316 -4.32 9.17 2.44
N ASN A 317 -4.40 9.77 3.64
CA ASN A 317 -3.53 10.90 4.02
C ASN A 317 -2.05 10.52 3.93
N GLY A 318 -1.65 9.38 4.51
CA GLY A 318 -0.26 8.91 4.47
C GLY A 318 0.25 8.66 3.07
N THR A 319 -0.60 8.08 2.21
CA THR A 319 -0.29 7.80 0.81
C THR A 319 -0.11 9.10 0.01
N VAL A 320 -1.07 10.02 0.10
CA VAL A 320 -0.99 11.35 -0.55
C VAL A 320 0.23 12.13 -0.07
N MET A 321 0.50 12.12 1.25
CA MET A 321 1.63 12.79 1.86
C MET A 321 2.97 12.33 1.28
N CYS A 322 3.14 11.04 0.99
CA CYS A 322 4.41 10.46 0.59
C CYS A 322 4.62 10.45 -0.93
N GLN A 323 3.63 9.98 -1.66
CA GLN A 323 3.84 9.46 -3.02
C GLN A 323 4.06 10.55 -4.08
N ALA A 324 3.52 11.77 -3.90
CA ALA A 324 3.75 12.89 -4.82
C ALA A 324 5.23 13.32 -4.91
N ARG A 325 6.05 12.96 -3.90
CA ARG A 325 7.48 13.25 -3.88
C ARG A 325 8.27 12.53 -4.98
N VAL A 326 7.77 11.42 -5.48
CA VAL A 326 8.37 10.75 -6.66
C VAL A 326 8.28 11.65 -7.88
N THR A 327 7.08 12.18 -8.16
CA THR A 327 6.83 13.06 -9.30
C THR A 327 7.56 14.40 -9.15
N GLU A 328 7.68 14.91 -7.92
CA GLU A 328 8.52 16.08 -7.62
C GLU A 328 10.00 15.80 -7.97
N ALA A 329 10.55 14.67 -7.54
CA ALA A 329 11.93 14.29 -7.84
C ALA A 329 12.16 14.14 -9.36
N MET A 330 11.23 13.52 -10.08
CA MET A 330 11.27 13.42 -11.53
C MET A 330 11.26 14.81 -12.21
N GLY A 331 10.42 15.72 -11.71
CA GLY A 331 10.34 17.09 -12.23
C GLY A 331 11.64 17.88 -12.01
N LYS A 332 12.27 17.72 -10.84
CA LYS A 332 13.60 18.30 -10.53
C LYS A 332 14.71 17.73 -11.42
N ASP A 333 14.62 16.45 -11.78
CA ASP A 333 15.56 15.76 -12.66
C ASP A 333 15.33 16.02 -14.16
N GLY A 334 14.27 16.75 -14.51
CA GLY A 334 13.87 16.99 -15.92
C GLY A 334 13.31 15.75 -16.63
N LEU A 335 12.86 14.76 -15.85
CA LEU A 335 12.24 13.51 -16.31
C LEU A 335 10.70 13.54 -16.22
N PHE A 336 10.12 14.70 -15.91
CA PHE A 336 8.69 14.96 -15.90
C PHE A 336 8.45 16.46 -16.19
N PHE A 337 7.19 16.91 -16.18
CA PHE A 337 6.85 18.31 -16.36
C PHE A 337 7.53 19.19 -15.30
N ALA A 338 8.27 20.21 -15.70
CA ALA A 338 9.05 21.05 -14.82
C ALA A 338 8.27 21.70 -13.65
N PRO A 339 6.99 22.10 -13.79
CA PRO A 339 6.21 22.62 -12.66
C PRO A 339 6.04 21.62 -11.52
N ALA A 340 6.06 20.30 -11.79
CA ALA A 340 5.95 19.28 -10.75
C ALA A 340 7.14 19.29 -9.77
N GLY A 341 8.32 19.69 -10.24
CA GLY A 341 9.54 19.79 -9.42
C GLY A 341 9.62 21.05 -8.57
N ARG A 342 8.63 21.95 -8.63
CA ARG A 342 8.64 23.21 -7.87
C ARG A 342 7.94 23.05 -6.53
N GLU A 343 8.61 23.46 -5.46
CA GLU A 343 8.01 23.56 -4.13
C GLU A 343 7.21 24.86 -4.00
N HIS A 344 6.11 24.80 -3.25
CA HIS A 344 5.29 25.99 -2.98
C HIS A 344 6.06 26.96 -2.05
N PRO A 345 6.13 28.28 -2.35
CA PRO A 345 7.01 29.20 -1.63
C PRO A 345 6.74 29.30 -0.13
N LYS A 346 5.47 29.22 0.30
CA LYS A 346 5.08 29.37 1.70
C LYS A 346 5.09 28.02 2.46
N SER A 347 4.46 26.99 1.89
CA SER A 347 4.29 25.68 2.55
C SER A 347 5.47 24.74 2.37
N GLN A 348 6.37 25.02 1.42
CA GLN A 348 7.51 24.15 1.04
C GLN A 348 7.09 22.71 0.69
N THR A 349 5.86 22.55 0.22
CA THR A 349 5.30 21.28 -0.23
C THR A 349 5.35 21.19 -1.76
N PRO A 350 5.38 20.00 -2.37
CA PRO A 350 5.32 19.82 -3.82
C PRO A 350 3.88 19.99 -4.34
N ALA A 351 3.30 21.17 -4.17
CA ALA A 351 1.90 21.46 -4.43
C ALA A 351 1.44 21.03 -5.82
N ASN A 352 2.23 21.32 -6.86
CA ASN A 352 1.87 20.95 -8.24
C ASN A 352 1.86 19.41 -8.42
N ALA A 353 2.85 18.71 -7.87
CA ALA A 353 2.87 17.25 -7.94
C ALA A 353 1.68 16.63 -7.18
N LEU A 354 1.33 17.17 -5.99
CA LEU A 354 0.15 16.76 -5.23
C LEU A 354 -1.13 16.94 -6.05
N TRP A 355 -1.32 18.09 -6.72
CA TRP A 355 -2.49 18.33 -7.55
C TRP A 355 -2.52 17.45 -8.80
N TYR A 356 -1.37 17.16 -9.44
CA TYR A 356 -1.32 16.23 -10.57
C TYR A 356 -1.75 14.82 -10.15
N HIS A 357 -1.26 14.33 -8.99
CA HIS A 357 -1.70 13.06 -8.43
C HIS A 357 -3.20 13.06 -8.10
N CYS A 358 -3.70 14.14 -7.49
CA CYS A 358 -5.12 14.31 -7.17
C CYS A 358 -6.00 14.20 -8.43
N ILE A 359 -5.67 14.97 -9.48
CA ILE A 359 -6.44 14.95 -10.73
C ILE A 359 -6.46 13.56 -11.35
N TRP A 360 -5.29 12.90 -11.42
CA TRP A 360 -5.23 11.55 -11.99
C TRP A 360 -5.95 10.51 -11.13
N ALA A 361 -5.83 10.57 -9.81
CA ALA A 361 -6.58 9.71 -8.90
C ALA A 361 -8.10 9.92 -9.04
N CYS A 362 -8.55 11.16 -9.20
CA CYS A 362 -9.98 11.46 -9.46
C CYS A 362 -10.45 10.84 -10.79
N ILE A 363 -9.65 10.89 -11.85
CA ILE A 363 -9.97 10.20 -13.12
C ILE A 363 -10.07 8.69 -12.90
N LEU A 364 -9.13 8.10 -12.15
CA LEU A 364 -9.15 6.67 -11.85
C LEU A 364 -10.36 6.25 -11.00
N ILE A 365 -10.78 7.07 -10.03
CA ILE A 365 -11.99 6.82 -9.23
C ILE A 365 -13.23 6.78 -10.14
N MET A 366 -13.32 7.69 -11.11
CA MET A 366 -14.46 7.75 -12.00
C MET A 366 -14.50 6.60 -13.02
N THR A 367 -13.35 6.16 -13.48
CA THR A 367 -13.22 5.20 -14.59
C THR A 367 -12.89 3.78 -14.17
N GLY A 368 -12.21 3.59 -13.02
CA GLY A 368 -11.77 2.29 -12.55
C GLY A 368 -12.75 1.60 -11.60
N SER A 369 -12.58 0.28 -11.45
CA SER A 369 -13.11 -0.48 -10.31
C SER A 369 -12.02 -0.66 -9.25
N PHE A 370 -12.44 -0.90 -8.00
CA PHE A 370 -11.50 -1.16 -6.90
C PHE A 370 -10.53 -2.30 -7.22
N ASP A 371 -11.08 -3.45 -7.68
CA ASP A 371 -10.26 -4.65 -7.92
C ASP A 371 -9.22 -4.42 -9.03
N MET A 372 -9.65 -3.81 -10.16
CA MET A 372 -8.74 -3.50 -11.26
C MET A 372 -7.57 -2.61 -10.81
N LEU A 373 -7.87 -1.57 -10.05
CA LEU A 373 -6.86 -0.63 -9.57
C LEU A 373 -5.92 -1.29 -8.56
N ALA A 374 -6.47 -2.09 -7.65
CA ALA A 374 -5.69 -2.79 -6.63
C ALA A 374 -4.72 -3.81 -7.24
N ASP A 375 -5.20 -4.65 -8.16
CA ASP A 375 -4.38 -5.67 -8.82
C ASP A 375 -3.23 -5.04 -9.61
N MET A 376 -3.53 -3.99 -10.40
CA MET A 376 -2.53 -3.29 -11.20
C MET A 376 -1.42 -2.69 -10.34
N PHE A 377 -1.78 -1.91 -9.30
CA PHE A 377 -0.75 -1.20 -8.54
C PHE A 377 0.12 -2.15 -7.73
N VAL A 378 -0.49 -3.17 -7.12
CA VAL A 378 0.26 -4.14 -6.32
C VAL A 378 1.25 -4.90 -7.19
N PHE A 379 0.80 -5.46 -8.32
CA PHE A 379 1.67 -6.23 -9.20
C PHE A 379 2.88 -5.43 -9.70
N VAL A 380 2.63 -4.22 -10.24
CA VAL A 380 3.70 -3.37 -10.77
C VAL A 380 4.67 -2.93 -9.66
N THR A 381 4.17 -2.64 -8.47
CA THR A 381 5.01 -2.32 -7.31
C THR A 381 6.00 -3.44 -7.01
N TRP A 382 5.52 -4.69 -6.96
CA TRP A 382 6.36 -5.85 -6.65
C TRP A 382 7.41 -6.15 -7.72
N VAL A 383 7.11 -5.91 -8.99
CA VAL A 383 8.11 -5.98 -10.06
C VAL A 383 9.28 -5.01 -9.78
N PHE A 384 8.98 -3.77 -9.43
CA PHE A 384 10.04 -2.79 -9.12
C PHE A 384 10.76 -3.05 -7.80
N ILE A 385 10.10 -3.65 -6.80
CA ILE A 385 10.74 -4.09 -5.55
C ILE A 385 11.76 -5.20 -5.84
N ILE A 386 11.42 -6.18 -6.71
CA ILE A 386 12.38 -7.23 -7.13
C ILE A 386 13.59 -6.59 -7.82
N ILE A 387 13.38 -5.62 -8.70
CA ILE A 387 14.47 -4.89 -9.34
C ILE A 387 15.34 -4.18 -8.29
N ALA A 388 14.75 -3.59 -7.25
CA ALA A 388 15.49 -2.96 -6.16
C ALA A 388 16.31 -3.97 -5.33
N CYS A 389 15.80 -5.18 -5.10
CA CYS A 389 16.53 -6.27 -4.45
C CYS A 389 17.82 -6.61 -5.19
N ILE A 390 17.72 -6.81 -6.51
CA ILE A 390 18.87 -7.07 -7.39
C ILE A 390 19.81 -5.84 -7.37
N GLY A 391 19.25 -4.64 -7.37
CA GLY A 391 19.97 -3.37 -7.32
C GLY A 391 20.81 -3.21 -6.06
N LEU A 392 20.35 -3.68 -4.89
CA LEU A 392 21.14 -3.64 -3.66
C LEU A 392 22.40 -4.49 -3.76
N VAL A 393 22.30 -5.69 -4.39
CA VAL A 393 23.49 -6.54 -4.64
C VAL A 393 24.49 -5.82 -5.55
N MET A 394 23.99 -5.21 -6.63
CA MET A 394 24.84 -4.43 -7.55
C MET A 394 25.47 -3.24 -6.84
N LEU A 395 24.72 -2.52 -6.01
CA LEU A 395 25.20 -1.35 -5.28
C LEU A 395 26.31 -1.72 -4.28
N ARG A 396 26.16 -2.86 -3.58
CA ARG A 396 27.20 -3.37 -2.67
C ARG A 396 28.48 -3.74 -3.40
N LYS A 397 28.38 -4.25 -4.64
CA LYS A 397 29.55 -4.57 -5.48
C LYS A 397 30.19 -3.34 -6.11
N LYS A 398 29.38 -2.38 -6.60
CA LYS A 398 29.89 -1.18 -7.31
C LYS A 398 30.42 -0.10 -6.38
N MET A 399 29.88 -0.02 -5.15
CA MET A 399 30.22 1.03 -4.19
C MET A 399 30.57 0.43 -2.82
N PRO A 400 31.61 -0.42 -2.71
CA PRO A 400 31.96 -1.11 -1.46
C PRO A 400 32.34 -0.13 -0.35
N GLU A 401 33.07 0.95 -0.69
CA GLU A 401 33.57 1.97 0.23
C GLU A 401 32.55 3.05 0.60
N TYR A 402 31.37 3.05 -0.06
CA TYR A 402 30.38 4.09 0.22
C TYR A 402 29.81 3.94 1.65
N PRO A 403 29.72 5.01 2.44
CA PRO A 403 29.24 4.94 3.83
C PRO A 403 27.86 4.31 3.93
N ARG A 404 27.72 3.30 4.79
CA ARG A 404 26.44 2.62 5.09
C ARG A 404 26.12 2.80 6.57
N PRO A 405 25.40 3.88 6.94
CA PRO A 405 25.03 4.15 8.33
C PRO A 405 24.14 3.04 8.94
N PHE A 406 23.40 2.35 8.07
CA PHE A 406 22.66 1.16 8.41
C PHE A 406 22.97 0.04 7.41
N ARG A 407 23.12 -1.19 7.89
CA ARG A 407 23.32 -2.40 7.06
C ARG A 407 22.19 -3.39 7.32
N MET A 408 21.64 -3.95 6.25
CA MET A 408 20.60 -4.99 6.29
C MET A 408 21.05 -6.18 7.14
N TRP A 409 20.22 -6.59 8.08
CA TRP A 409 20.46 -7.74 8.96
C TRP A 409 20.38 -9.06 8.19
N LEU A 410 21.15 -10.06 8.63
CA LEU A 410 21.17 -11.41 8.08
C LEU A 410 21.46 -11.46 6.55
N TYR A 411 22.12 -10.43 6.00
CA TYR A 411 22.53 -10.47 4.60
C TYR A 411 23.57 -11.59 4.38
N PRO A 412 23.50 -12.39 3.29
CA PRO A 412 22.59 -12.26 2.15
C PRO A 412 21.24 -12.99 2.31
N TRP A 413 21.05 -13.80 3.37
CA TRP A 413 19.91 -14.72 3.49
C TRP A 413 18.57 -14.02 3.53
N SER A 414 18.45 -12.93 4.28
CA SER A 414 17.22 -12.13 4.34
C SER A 414 16.82 -11.56 2.98
N LEU A 415 17.81 -11.12 2.18
CA LEU A 415 17.58 -10.65 0.82
C LEU A 415 17.13 -11.78 -0.11
N VAL A 416 17.79 -12.94 -0.06
CA VAL A 416 17.47 -14.10 -0.89
C VAL A 416 16.06 -14.61 -0.60
N LEU A 417 15.72 -14.80 0.68
CA LEU A 417 14.38 -15.25 1.10
C LEU A 417 13.28 -14.29 0.65
N PHE A 418 13.49 -12.99 0.87
CA PHE A 418 12.52 -11.98 0.45
C PHE A 418 12.36 -11.94 -1.08
N THR A 419 13.46 -11.95 -1.82
CA THR A 419 13.44 -11.90 -3.30
C THR A 419 12.80 -13.15 -3.88
N ALA A 420 13.11 -14.32 -3.34
CA ALA A 420 12.49 -15.58 -3.78
C ALA A 420 10.98 -15.57 -3.58
N PHE A 421 10.52 -15.07 -2.42
CA PHE A 421 9.09 -14.95 -2.16
C PHE A 421 8.42 -13.88 -3.05
N ALA A 422 9.08 -12.75 -3.28
CA ALA A 422 8.57 -11.72 -4.17
C ALA A 422 8.41 -12.23 -5.62
N LEU A 423 9.38 -13.01 -6.11
CA LEU A 423 9.29 -13.69 -7.41
C LEU A 423 8.15 -14.71 -7.45
N PHE A 424 8.00 -15.50 -6.39
CA PHE A 424 6.87 -16.42 -6.25
C PHE A 424 5.53 -15.68 -6.30
N TYR A 425 5.40 -14.57 -5.57
CA TYR A 425 4.19 -13.74 -5.55
C TYR A 425 3.83 -13.23 -6.96
N VAL A 426 4.79 -12.59 -7.65
CA VAL A 426 4.58 -12.06 -9.01
C VAL A 426 4.24 -13.19 -9.99
N GLY A 427 4.95 -14.32 -9.92
CA GLY A 427 4.71 -15.48 -10.78
C GLY A 427 3.34 -16.13 -10.54
N SER A 428 2.94 -16.31 -9.29
CA SER A 428 1.65 -16.91 -8.93
C SER A 428 0.47 -16.02 -9.30
N THR A 429 0.59 -14.70 -9.10
CA THR A 429 -0.43 -13.72 -9.49
C THR A 429 -0.64 -13.75 -11.01
N LEU A 430 0.44 -13.68 -11.77
CA LEU A 430 0.37 -13.71 -13.23
C LEU A 430 -0.21 -15.04 -13.75
N HIS A 431 0.22 -16.15 -13.17
CA HIS A 431 -0.32 -17.48 -13.52
C HIS A 431 -1.82 -17.57 -13.23
N TYR A 432 -2.26 -17.10 -12.06
CA TYR A 432 -3.67 -17.08 -11.70
C TYR A 432 -4.50 -16.23 -12.66
N GLU A 433 -4.06 -15.00 -12.98
CA GLU A 433 -4.80 -14.12 -13.89
C GLU A 433 -4.86 -14.69 -15.33
N ILE A 434 -3.75 -15.28 -15.84
CA ILE A 434 -3.73 -15.91 -17.16
C ILE A 434 -4.71 -17.09 -17.20
N THR A 435 -4.73 -17.94 -16.18
CA THR A 435 -5.66 -19.09 -16.13
C THR A 435 -7.10 -18.65 -15.95
N ALA A 436 -7.37 -17.63 -15.17
CA ALA A 436 -8.69 -17.05 -14.99
C ALA A 436 -9.20 -16.39 -16.29
N PHE A 437 -8.32 -15.71 -17.03
CA PHE A 437 -8.63 -15.16 -18.35
C PHE A 437 -8.92 -16.25 -19.38
N ALA A 438 -8.08 -17.28 -19.45
CA ALA A 438 -8.27 -18.41 -20.35
C ALA A 438 -9.57 -19.20 -20.07
N SER A 439 -9.99 -19.24 -18.80
CA SER A 439 -11.27 -19.86 -18.39
C SER A 439 -12.50 -18.93 -18.50
N GLY A 440 -12.32 -17.70 -18.97
CA GLY A 440 -13.39 -16.70 -19.12
C GLY A 440 -13.91 -16.11 -17.80
N LYS A 441 -13.24 -16.37 -16.67
CA LYS A 441 -13.62 -15.83 -15.35
C LYS A 441 -13.33 -14.33 -15.22
N ILE A 442 -12.27 -13.86 -15.88
CA ILE A 442 -11.93 -12.43 -15.95
C ILE A 442 -11.82 -12.02 -17.41
N LYS A 443 -12.13 -10.75 -17.70
CA LYS A 443 -12.10 -10.20 -19.07
C LYS A 443 -10.76 -9.52 -19.41
N VAL A 444 -9.96 -9.20 -18.41
CA VAL A 444 -8.71 -8.44 -18.53
C VAL A 444 -7.69 -9.03 -17.56
N ILE A 445 -6.44 -9.11 -18.01
CA ILE A 445 -5.29 -9.44 -17.15
C ILE A 445 -4.76 -8.12 -16.61
N ASN A 446 -5.20 -7.74 -15.39
CA ASN A 446 -4.90 -6.44 -14.77
C ASN A 446 -3.38 -6.21 -14.60
N SER A 447 -2.65 -7.26 -14.24
CA SER A 447 -1.19 -7.21 -14.10
C SER A 447 -0.49 -6.84 -15.40
N LEU A 448 -0.90 -7.42 -16.53
CA LEU A 448 -0.34 -7.09 -17.85
C LEU A 448 -0.73 -5.68 -18.29
N LEU A 449 -1.95 -5.23 -17.99
CA LEU A 449 -2.37 -3.87 -18.27
C LEU A 449 -1.48 -2.87 -17.55
N GLY A 450 -1.20 -3.09 -16.27
CA GLY A 450 -0.28 -2.25 -15.49
C GLY A 450 1.13 -2.20 -16.09
N LEU A 451 1.66 -3.34 -16.57
CA LEU A 451 2.94 -3.38 -17.27
C LEU A 451 2.91 -2.65 -18.61
N LEU A 452 1.84 -2.79 -19.39
CA LEU A 452 1.68 -2.08 -20.67
C LEU A 452 1.67 -0.57 -20.47
N ILE A 453 0.93 -0.06 -19.48
CA ILE A 453 0.93 1.37 -19.13
C ILE A 453 2.35 1.82 -18.70
N THR A 454 3.05 0.98 -17.94
CA THR A 454 4.45 1.24 -17.54
C THR A 454 5.36 1.34 -18.77
N LEU A 455 5.27 0.39 -19.70
CA LEU A 455 6.09 0.37 -20.92
C LEU A 455 5.71 1.49 -21.90
N ALA A 456 4.45 1.94 -21.90
CA ALA A 456 4.03 3.11 -22.66
C ALA A 456 4.79 4.39 -22.25
N GLY A 457 5.46 4.41 -21.09
CA GLY A 457 6.38 5.46 -20.69
C GLY A 457 7.67 5.54 -21.52
N VAL A 458 8.08 4.45 -22.21
CA VAL A 458 9.36 4.42 -22.94
C VAL A 458 9.51 5.58 -23.97
N PRO A 459 8.54 5.87 -24.86
CA PRO A 459 8.62 7.00 -25.77
C PRO A 459 8.76 8.34 -25.04
N PHE A 460 8.08 8.50 -23.89
CA PHE A 460 8.15 9.72 -23.08
C PHE A 460 9.51 9.90 -22.42
N TYR A 461 10.22 8.80 -22.09
CA TYR A 461 11.60 8.90 -21.64
C TYR A 461 12.49 9.61 -22.66
N PHE A 462 12.41 9.21 -23.93
CA PHE A 462 13.19 9.85 -24.98
C PHE A 462 12.78 11.33 -25.22
N TYR A 463 11.50 11.65 -25.05
CA TYR A 463 11.03 13.02 -25.11
C TYR A 463 11.61 13.89 -23.98
N PHE A 464 11.52 13.43 -22.71
CA PHE A 464 12.02 14.20 -21.58
C PHE A 464 13.54 14.22 -21.51
N SER A 465 14.22 13.11 -21.86
CA SER A 465 15.68 13.03 -21.79
C SER A 465 16.42 13.92 -22.79
N ARG A 466 15.76 14.28 -23.90
CA ARG A 466 16.30 15.22 -24.91
C ARG A 466 16.23 16.68 -24.44
N LYS A 467 15.32 17.03 -23.54
CA LYS A 467 15.27 18.35 -22.94
C LYS A 467 16.43 18.47 -21.95
N LYS A 468 17.41 19.38 -22.24
CA LYS A 468 18.47 19.69 -21.27
C LYS A 468 17.84 20.00 -19.91
N PRO A 469 18.37 19.51 -18.79
CA PRO A 469 17.89 19.89 -17.47
C PRO A 469 17.93 21.42 -17.40
N ASN A 470 16.81 22.05 -17.12
CA ASN A 470 16.80 23.50 -16.86
C ASN A 470 17.67 23.68 -15.60
N PRO A 471 18.76 24.46 -15.65
CA PRO A 471 19.54 24.72 -14.45
C PRO A 471 18.57 25.40 -13.47
N VAL A 472 18.16 24.67 -12.44
CA VAL A 472 17.47 25.27 -11.30
C VAL A 472 18.41 26.34 -10.80
N LYS A 473 18.09 27.63 -11.02
CA LYS A 473 18.83 28.75 -10.45
C LYS A 473 18.95 28.45 -8.96
N ARG A 474 20.16 28.11 -8.51
CA ARG A 474 20.48 28.14 -7.10
C ARG A 474 20.24 29.58 -6.68
N ILE A 475 19.14 29.78 -5.97
CA ILE A 475 18.94 31.02 -5.25
C ILE A 475 19.99 30.98 -4.13
N THR A 476 21.06 31.70 -4.38
CA THR A 476 22.12 31.99 -3.40
C THR A 476 21.53 32.69 -2.18
#